data_d74c0e67e8f837c393b933abb552a6b4
#
_entry.id   d74c0e67e8f837c393b933abb552a6b4
#
_cell.length_a   1.000
_cell.length_b   1.000
_cell.length_c   1.000
_cell.angle_alpha   90.00
_cell.angle_beta   90.00
_cell.angle_gamma   90.00
#
_symmetry.space_group_name_H-M   'P 1'
#
loop_
_entity.id
_entity.type
_entity.pdbx_description
1 polymer ?
#
loop_
_entity_poly.entity_id
_entity_poly.type
_entity_poly.pdbx_seq_one_letter_code
_entity_poly.pdbx_strand_id
1 'polypeptide(L)'
;MKLIAGVDEVGRGSLVGPVYAAAVILNHSINKKLLKDSKKLSKKRREILAKYIKKNSTWAIAKASISEIEKKNILQASLMAMKRAILKLKKKPSMILIDGNKLPKIENYKLKSVIKGDQKIPSISAASIIAKVARDDFISKLGIKYKSYSWGQNYGYGTKQHLRAIKKLGVTIHHRKTFSPLNKLNSSK
;
A
#
# COMPACT_ATOMS: atom_id res chain seq x y z
N MET A 1 -4.38 19.35 -21.88
CA MET A 1 -3.17 18.76 -21.28
C MET A 1 -3.48 17.34 -20.81
N LYS A 2 -2.63 16.33 -21.15
CA LYS A 2 -2.88 14.94 -20.79
C LYS A 2 -2.58 14.70 -19.31
N LEU A 3 -3.59 14.34 -18.50
CA LEU A 3 -3.44 13.98 -17.10
C LEU A 3 -2.98 12.52 -16.99
N ILE A 4 -1.84 12.28 -16.35
CA ILE A 4 -1.29 10.94 -16.15
C ILE A 4 -1.32 10.64 -14.65
N ALA A 5 -1.97 9.54 -14.27
CA ALA A 5 -1.95 9.03 -12.91
C ALA A 5 -0.90 7.93 -12.74
N GLY A 6 -0.23 7.91 -11.59
CA GLY A 6 0.56 6.77 -11.12
C GLY A 6 -0.16 6.04 -10.00
N VAL A 7 -0.05 4.72 -9.96
CA VAL A 7 -0.72 3.86 -8.97
C VAL A 7 0.27 2.84 -8.43
N ASP A 8 0.24 2.66 -7.10
CA ASP A 8 1.04 1.65 -6.41
C ASP A 8 0.29 1.11 -5.18
N GLU A 9 0.70 -0.06 -4.70
CA GLU A 9 0.16 -0.69 -3.50
C GLU A 9 1.23 -0.95 -2.44
N VAL A 10 0.79 -1.12 -1.20
CA VAL A 10 1.65 -1.45 -0.05
C VAL A 10 0.99 -2.45 0.89
N GLY A 11 1.82 -3.28 1.51
CA GLY A 11 1.38 -4.22 2.54
C GLY A 11 1.01 -5.59 2.01
N ARG A 12 1.43 -6.00 0.81
CA ARG A 12 1.17 -7.33 0.26
C ARG A 12 1.75 -8.45 1.13
N GLY A 13 3.01 -8.36 1.49
CA GLY A 13 3.71 -9.38 2.29
C GLY A 13 3.54 -9.27 3.81
N SER A 14 2.66 -8.39 4.28
CA SER A 14 2.41 -8.24 5.71
C SER A 14 1.46 -9.32 6.22
N LEU A 15 1.67 -9.79 7.45
CA LEU A 15 0.79 -10.75 8.14
C LEU A 15 -0.44 -10.07 8.77
N VAL A 16 -0.48 -8.73 8.83
CA VAL A 16 -1.49 -7.96 9.56
C VAL A 16 -2.08 -6.86 8.71
N GLY A 17 -3.38 -6.67 8.83
CA GLY A 17 -4.11 -5.52 8.30
C GLY A 17 -4.39 -5.57 6.80
N PRO A 18 -5.09 -4.56 6.29
CA PRO A 18 -5.47 -4.44 4.89
C PRO A 18 -4.26 -4.17 3.98
N VAL A 19 -4.42 -4.44 2.68
CA VAL A 19 -3.55 -3.91 1.64
C VAL A 19 -4.06 -2.52 1.25
N TYR A 20 -3.16 -1.57 1.08
CA TYR A 20 -3.44 -0.19 0.68
C TYR A 20 -2.96 0.06 -0.74
N ALA A 21 -3.67 0.90 -1.47
CA ALA A 21 -3.21 1.44 -2.74
C ALA A 21 -3.49 2.93 -2.81
N ALA A 22 -2.67 3.64 -3.59
CA ALA A 22 -2.90 5.04 -3.90
C ALA A 22 -2.82 5.30 -5.39
N ALA A 23 -3.55 6.32 -5.84
CA ALA A 23 -3.48 6.86 -7.18
C ALA A 23 -3.14 8.35 -7.08
N VAL A 24 -2.19 8.83 -7.89
CA VAL A 24 -1.68 10.21 -7.83
C VAL A 24 -1.53 10.81 -9.22
N ILE A 25 -2.11 11.99 -9.44
CA ILE A 25 -1.86 12.86 -10.58
C ILE A 25 -1.04 14.03 -10.07
N LEU A 26 0.22 14.13 -10.45
CA LEU A 26 1.11 15.21 -10.04
C LEU A 26 0.75 16.52 -10.72
N ASN A 27 0.75 17.63 -9.97
CA ASN A 27 0.71 18.96 -10.56
C ASN A 27 2.07 19.29 -11.19
N HIS A 28 2.07 20.23 -12.15
CA HIS A 28 3.31 20.63 -12.84
C HIS A 28 4.35 21.25 -11.93
N SER A 29 3.90 21.94 -10.89
CA SER A 29 4.77 22.61 -9.91
C SER A 29 5.52 21.68 -8.97
N ILE A 30 5.21 20.37 -8.97
CA ILE A 30 5.87 19.44 -8.05
C ILE A 30 7.34 19.18 -8.46
N ASN A 31 8.24 19.30 -7.51
CA ASN A 31 9.65 18.95 -7.74
C ASN A 31 9.82 17.42 -7.80
N LYS A 32 9.88 16.88 -9.02
CA LYS A 32 10.00 15.44 -9.28
C LYS A 32 11.30 14.82 -8.76
N LYS A 33 12.36 15.61 -8.56
CA LYS A 33 13.64 15.13 -8.02
C LYS A 33 13.46 14.60 -6.59
N LEU A 34 12.57 15.21 -5.80
CA LEU A 34 12.26 14.77 -4.43
C LEU A 34 11.60 13.40 -4.35
N LEU A 35 11.03 12.90 -5.46
CA LEU A 35 10.32 11.62 -5.52
C LEU A 35 11.25 10.44 -5.86
N LYS A 36 12.49 10.72 -6.26
CA LYS A 36 13.50 9.70 -6.50
C LYS A 36 13.96 9.11 -5.16
N ASP A 37 14.34 7.83 -5.17
CA ASP A 37 14.89 7.13 -3.99
C ASP A 37 13.98 7.08 -2.74
N SER A 38 12.66 7.11 -2.94
CA SER A 38 11.67 7.09 -1.84
C SER A 38 11.84 5.92 -0.87
N LYS A 39 12.41 4.79 -1.35
CA LYS A 39 12.69 3.61 -0.52
C LYS A 39 13.82 3.82 0.50
N LYS A 40 14.74 4.76 0.23
CA LYS A 40 15.87 5.10 1.11
C LYS A 40 15.51 6.15 2.17
N LEU A 41 14.31 6.73 2.10
CA LEU A 41 13.89 7.78 3.04
C LEU A 41 13.62 7.22 4.44
N SER A 42 14.09 7.93 5.46
CA SER A 42 13.68 7.69 6.85
C SER A 42 12.16 7.90 6.99
N LYS A 43 11.57 7.33 8.05
CA LYS A 43 10.13 7.49 8.35
C LYS A 43 9.74 8.98 8.36
N LYS A 44 10.44 9.82 9.12
CA LYS A 44 10.17 11.27 9.24
C LYS A 44 10.22 12.00 7.89
N ARG A 45 11.24 11.74 7.08
CA ARG A 45 11.37 12.34 5.74
C ARG A 45 10.25 11.88 4.80
N ARG A 46 9.84 10.60 4.88
CA ARG A 46 8.73 10.07 4.08
C ARG A 46 7.40 10.71 4.46
N GLU A 47 7.14 10.95 5.74
CA GLU A 47 5.93 11.63 6.23
C GLU A 47 5.86 13.09 5.74
N ILE A 48 6.99 13.83 5.80
CA ILE A 48 7.09 15.19 5.26
C ILE A 48 6.81 15.19 3.76
N LEU A 49 7.43 14.28 3.02
CA LEU A 49 7.24 14.17 1.57
C LEU A 49 5.81 13.77 1.21
N ALA A 50 5.18 12.90 1.98
CA ALA A 50 3.76 12.54 1.79
C ALA A 50 2.83 13.75 1.96
N LYS A 51 3.09 14.62 2.94
CA LYS A 51 2.34 15.87 3.12
C LYS A 51 2.53 16.81 1.92
N TYR A 52 3.78 16.96 1.46
CA TYR A 52 4.10 17.76 0.27
C TYR A 52 3.40 17.24 -0.99
N ILE A 53 3.44 15.91 -1.24
CA ILE A 53 2.73 15.28 -2.37
C ILE A 53 1.24 15.57 -2.29
N LYS A 54 0.62 15.33 -1.13
CA LYS A 54 -0.83 15.55 -0.95
C LYS A 54 -1.26 17.00 -1.19
N LYS A 55 -0.42 17.98 -0.80
CA LYS A 55 -0.68 19.40 -1.04
C LYS A 55 -0.57 19.78 -2.53
N ASN A 56 0.33 19.11 -3.28
CA ASN A 56 0.72 19.49 -4.65
C ASN A 56 0.29 18.45 -5.71
N SER A 57 -0.77 17.67 -5.46
CA SER A 57 -1.26 16.67 -6.41
C SER A 57 -2.75 16.40 -6.21
N THR A 58 -3.39 15.80 -7.23
CA THR A 58 -4.69 15.15 -7.07
C THR A 58 -4.43 13.69 -6.72
N TRP A 59 -4.96 13.23 -5.60
CA TRP A 59 -4.68 11.89 -5.11
C TRP A 59 -5.89 11.23 -4.46
N ALA A 60 -5.85 9.92 -4.40
CA ALA A 60 -6.79 9.11 -3.64
C ALA A 60 -6.09 7.89 -3.04
N ILE A 61 -6.60 7.43 -1.90
CA ILE A 61 -6.15 6.21 -1.23
C ILE A 61 -7.36 5.30 -1.06
N ALA A 62 -7.14 4.01 -1.25
CA ALA A 62 -8.10 2.97 -0.97
C ALA A 62 -7.42 1.75 -0.36
N LYS A 63 -8.23 0.83 0.17
CA LYS A 63 -7.76 -0.41 0.77
C LYS A 63 -8.66 -1.58 0.37
N ALA A 64 -8.11 -2.79 0.45
CA ALA A 64 -8.88 -4.02 0.54
C ALA A 64 -8.67 -4.64 1.91
N SER A 65 -9.75 -5.10 2.54
CA SER A 65 -9.80 -5.63 3.90
C SER A 65 -9.11 -6.99 4.01
N ILE A 66 -8.90 -7.45 5.24
CA ILE A 66 -8.40 -8.80 5.52
C ILE A 66 -9.35 -9.85 4.96
N SER A 67 -10.65 -9.70 5.17
CA SER A 67 -11.65 -10.63 4.62
C SER A 67 -11.60 -10.72 3.10
N GLU A 68 -11.39 -9.58 2.40
CA GLU A 68 -11.24 -9.58 0.94
C GLU A 68 -9.93 -10.24 0.48
N ILE A 69 -8.84 -10.09 1.26
CA ILE A 69 -7.56 -10.78 1.01
C ILE A 69 -7.75 -12.29 1.17
N GLU A 70 -8.41 -12.74 2.23
CA GLU A 70 -8.64 -14.16 2.51
C GLU A 70 -9.57 -14.83 1.48
N LYS A 71 -10.61 -14.11 1.04
CA LYS A 71 -11.55 -14.62 0.03
C LYS A 71 -10.99 -14.65 -1.40
N LYS A 72 -10.15 -13.67 -1.77
CA LYS A 72 -9.77 -13.45 -3.18
C LYS A 72 -8.28 -13.62 -3.47
N ASN A 73 -7.46 -13.91 -2.49
CA ASN A 73 -5.99 -13.83 -2.41
C ASN A 73 -5.45 -12.39 -2.49
N ILE A 74 -4.16 -12.26 -2.16
CA ILE A 74 -3.50 -10.94 -2.04
C ILE A 74 -3.35 -10.23 -3.39
N LEU A 75 -3.18 -10.95 -4.50
CA LEU A 75 -3.07 -10.35 -5.81
C LEU A 75 -4.38 -9.65 -6.20
N GLN A 76 -5.49 -10.37 -6.12
CA GLN A 76 -6.80 -9.82 -6.46
C GLN A 76 -7.22 -8.69 -5.51
N ALA A 77 -6.93 -8.81 -4.22
CA ALA A 77 -7.17 -7.76 -3.24
C ALA A 77 -6.34 -6.49 -3.52
N SER A 78 -5.08 -6.64 -3.95
CA SER A 78 -4.23 -5.50 -4.37
C SER A 78 -4.82 -4.80 -5.59
N LEU A 79 -5.19 -5.54 -6.62
CA LEU A 79 -5.81 -4.98 -7.83
C LEU A 79 -7.15 -4.29 -7.51
N MET A 80 -7.90 -4.82 -6.57
CA MET A 80 -9.15 -4.22 -6.11
C MET A 80 -8.92 -2.91 -5.34
N ALA A 81 -7.88 -2.85 -4.50
CA ALA A 81 -7.49 -1.62 -3.82
C ALA A 81 -7.02 -0.56 -4.83
N MET A 82 -6.24 -0.93 -5.84
CA MET A 82 -5.82 -0.05 -6.94
C MET A 82 -7.02 0.49 -7.72
N LYS A 83 -7.95 -0.39 -8.14
CA LYS A 83 -9.20 0.01 -8.82
C LYS A 83 -9.95 1.05 -8.00
N ARG A 84 -10.15 0.80 -6.71
CA ARG A 84 -10.83 1.73 -5.80
C ARG A 84 -10.12 3.08 -5.69
N ALA A 85 -8.78 3.08 -5.62
CA ALA A 85 -7.99 4.31 -5.56
C ALA A 85 -8.14 5.13 -6.85
N ILE A 86 -8.10 4.48 -8.03
CA ILE A 86 -8.29 5.13 -9.33
C ILE A 86 -9.68 5.76 -9.41
N LEU A 87 -10.72 5.01 -9.08
CA LEU A 87 -12.12 5.48 -9.16
C LEU A 87 -12.44 6.60 -8.17
N LYS A 88 -11.66 6.75 -7.09
CA LYS A 88 -11.78 7.84 -6.12
C LYS A 88 -11.07 9.13 -6.52
N LEU A 89 -10.32 9.15 -7.62
CA LEU A 89 -9.67 10.38 -8.08
C LEU A 89 -10.70 11.42 -8.48
N LYS A 90 -10.55 12.65 -7.99
CA LYS A 90 -11.43 13.77 -8.34
C LYS A 90 -11.31 14.23 -9.81
N LYS A 91 -10.19 13.88 -10.48
CA LYS A 91 -9.95 14.20 -11.89
C LYS A 91 -9.76 12.89 -12.65
N LYS A 92 -10.43 12.72 -13.80
CA LYS A 92 -10.26 11.54 -14.67
C LYS A 92 -8.94 11.65 -15.43
N PRO A 93 -7.97 10.71 -15.23
CA PRO A 93 -6.73 10.72 -16.01
C PRO A 93 -6.97 10.17 -17.42
N SER A 94 -6.19 10.68 -18.38
CA SER A 94 -6.17 10.16 -19.76
C SER A 94 -5.35 8.87 -19.90
N MET A 95 -4.40 8.64 -18.98
CA MET A 95 -3.56 7.45 -18.89
C MET A 95 -3.24 7.14 -17.43
N ILE A 96 -3.21 5.86 -17.08
CA ILE A 96 -2.86 5.37 -15.74
C ILE A 96 -1.68 4.42 -15.85
N LEU A 97 -0.60 4.74 -15.14
CA LEU A 97 0.60 3.92 -15.02
C LEU A 97 0.58 3.19 -13.68
N ILE A 98 0.67 1.88 -13.72
CA ILE A 98 0.50 1.01 -12.54
C ILE A 98 1.81 0.28 -12.28
N ASP A 99 2.27 0.29 -11.02
CA ASP A 99 3.45 -0.51 -10.64
C ASP A 99 3.20 -2.00 -10.82
N GLY A 100 4.25 -2.71 -11.27
CA GLY A 100 4.21 -4.16 -11.45
C GLY A 100 3.82 -4.59 -12.86
N ASN A 101 3.30 -5.82 -12.97
CA ASN A 101 3.00 -6.49 -14.25
C ASN A 101 1.52 -6.92 -14.39
N LYS A 102 0.66 -6.56 -13.47
CA LYS A 102 -0.77 -6.88 -13.50
C LYS A 102 -1.60 -5.61 -13.45
N LEU A 103 -2.73 -5.62 -14.15
CA LEU A 103 -3.64 -4.48 -14.25
C LEU A 103 -5.00 -4.82 -13.61
N PRO A 104 -5.62 -3.89 -12.86
CA PRO A 104 -7.01 -4.05 -12.44
C PRO A 104 -7.94 -3.93 -13.64
N LYS A 105 -9.03 -4.69 -13.64
CA LYS A 105 -10.08 -4.57 -14.66
C LYS A 105 -10.92 -3.31 -14.38
N ILE A 106 -10.75 -2.29 -15.22
CA ILE A 106 -11.51 -1.02 -15.15
C ILE A 106 -11.85 -0.61 -16.58
N GLU A 107 -13.13 -0.46 -16.83
CA GLU A 107 -13.64 0.02 -18.12
C GLU A 107 -13.41 1.53 -18.29
N ASN A 108 -13.33 1.99 -19.52
CA ASN A 108 -13.21 3.40 -19.89
C ASN A 108 -11.93 4.12 -19.37
N TYR A 109 -10.87 3.34 -19.06
CA TYR A 109 -9.55 3.87 -18.68
C TYR A 109 -8.44 3.21 -19.51
N LYS A 110 -7.46 4.01 -19.93
CA LYS A 110 -6.22 3.51 -20.55
C LYS A 110 -5.23 3.17 -19.43
N LEU A 111 -4.89 1.89 -19.27
CA LEU A 111 -3.98 1.37 -18.25
C LEU A 111 -2.70 0.86 -18.90
N LYS A 112 -1.55 1.08 -18.24
CA LYS A 112 -0.26 0.50 -18.60
C LYS A 112 0.49 0.06 -17.35
N SER A 113 0.94 -1.19 -17.33
CA SER A 113 1.81 -1.71 -16.26
C SER A 113 3.26 -1.26 -16.50
N VAL A 114 3.98 -0.96 -15.40
CA VAL A 114 5.37 -0.55 -15.43
C VAL A 114 6.13 -1.31 -14.35
N ILE A 115 6.98 -2.25 -14.76
CA ILE A 115 7.80 -3.03 -13.82
C ILE A 115 8.81 -2.11 -13.13
N LYS A 116 8.83 -2.13 -11.78
CA LYS A 116 9.61 -1.22 -10.92
C LYS A 116 9.28 0.24 -11.23
N GLY A 117 8.01 0.54 -11.46
CA GLY A 117 7.52 1.86 -11.82
C GLY A 117 7.75 2.89 -10.71
N ASP A 118 7.70 2.47 -9.46
CA ASP A 118 8.02 3.28 -8.28
C ASP A 118 9.43 3.90 -8.31
N GLN A 119 10.37 3.27 -9.01
CA GLN A 119 11.75 3.78 -9.19
C GLN A 119 11.90 4.64 -10.46
N LYS A 120 11.01 4.48 -11.44
CA LYS A 120 11.15 5.07 -12.79
C LYS A 120 10.19 6.24 -13.04
N ILE A 121 8.99 6.18 -12.48
CA ILE A 121 7.87 7.07 -12.79
C ILE A 121 7.50 7.89 -11.55
N PRO A 122 7.69 9.21 -11.58
CA PRO A 122 7.44 10.07 -10.41
C PRO A 122 6.03 9.96 -9.83
N SER A 123 4.98 9.80 -10.66
CA SER A 123 3.61 9.65 -10.16
C SER A 123 3.38 8.30 -9.46
N ILE A 124 4.04 7.22 -9.89
CA ILE A 124 4.00 5.91 -9.21
C ILE A 124 4.79 6.01 -7.89
N SER A 125 5.98 6.62 -7.89
CA SER A 125 6.75 6.85 -6.67
C SER A 125 5.94 7.66 -5.64
N ALA A 126 5.25 8.71 -6.07
CA ALA A 126 4.37 9.49 -5.19
C ALA A 126 3.22 8.64 -4.62
N ALA A 127 2.61 7.76 -5.42
CA ALA A 127 1.57 6.83 -4.98
C ALA A 127 2.12 5.86 -3.93
N SER A 128 3.31 5.27 -4.17
CA SER A 128 4.02 4.42 -3.22
C SER A 128 4.21 5.10 -1.85
N ILE A 129 4.71 6.34 -1.86
CA ILE A 129 4.97 7.12 -0.65
C ILE A 129 3.70 7.34 0.16
N ILE A 130 2.62 7.85 -0.46
CA ILE A 130 1.40 8.16 0.29
C ILE A 130 0.64 6.90 0.73
N ALA A 131 0.67 5.83 -0.05
CA ALA A 131 0.11 4.55 0.37
C ALA A 131 0.88 3.97 1.57
N LYS A 132 2.22 4.03 1.53
CA LYS A 132 3.09 3.54 2.62
C LYS A 132 2.85 4.30 3.91
N VAL A 133 2.81 5.64 3.86
CA VAL A 133 2.57 6.46 5.05
C VAL A 133 1.18 6.18 5.63
N ALA A 134 0.15 6.10 4.80
CA ALA A 134 -1.21 5.85 5.27
C ALA A 134 -1.36 4.46 5.92
N ARG A 135 -0.71 3.44 5.35
CA ARG A 135 -0.75 2.09 5.92
C ARG A 135 0.05 1.99 7.20
N ASP A 136 1.25 2.55 7.24
CA ASP A 136 2.12 2.48 8.42
C ASP A 136 1.47 3.21 9.60
N ASP A 137 0.81 4.35 9.38
CA ASP A 137 0.02 5.06 10.39
C ASP A 137 -1.12 4.17 10.92
N PHE A 138 -1.89 3.53 10.03
CA PHE A 138 -2.96 2.63 10.42
C PHE A 138 -2.46 1.47 11.28
N ILE A 139 -1.39 0.80 10.89
CA ILE A 139 -0.83 -0.34 11.65
C ILE A 139 -0.21 0.13 12.97
N SER A 140 0.45 1.30 12.98
CA SER A 140 1.01 1.86 14.21
C SER A 140 -0.08 2.17 15.25
N LYS A 141 -1.23 2.70 14.82
CA LYS A 141 -2.39 2.93 15.68
C LYS A 141 -2.96 1.62 16.24
N LEU A 142 -3.04 0.57 15.45
CA LEU A 142 -3.36 -0.76 15.96
C LEU A 142 -2.33 -1.25 16.98
N GLY A 143 -1.06 -0.98 16.75
CA GLY A 143 0.05 -1.32 17.64
C GLY A 143 -0.06 -0.72 19.04
N ILE A 144 -0.75 0.39 19.21
CA ILE A 144 -1.04 0.98 20.55
C ILE A 144 -1.92 0.03 21.37
N LYS A 145 -2.92 -0.58 20.73
CA LYS A 145 -3.83 -1.56 21.37
C LYS A 145 -3.18 -2.94 21.53
N TYR A 146 -2.33 -3.33 20.59
CA TYR A 146 -1.70 -4.66 20.52
C TYR A 146 -0.19 -4.59 20.74
N LYS A 147 0.24 -3.97 21.84
CA LYS A 147 1.67 -3.64 22.16
C LYS A 147 2.58 -4.87 22.04
N SER A 148 2.14 -6.03 22.52
CA SER A 148 2.93 -7.25 22.57
C SER A 148 3.35 -7.81 21.20
N TYR A 149 2.71 -7.38 20.09
CA TYR A 149 3.08 -7.76 18.73
C TYR A 149 4.07 -6.80 18.07
N SER A 150 4.41 -5.68 18.72
CA SER A 150 5.35 -4.66 18.24
C SER A 150 5.00 -4.08 16.85
N TRP A 151 3.69 -3.95 16.53
CA TRP A 151 3.25 -3.47 15.21
C TRP A 151 3.63 -2.02 14.92
N GLY A 152 3.90 -1.22 15.96
CA GLY A 152 4.45 0.13 15.79
C GLY A 152 5.87 0.15 15.18
N GLN A 153 6.61 -0.96 15.27
CA GLN A 153 7.97 -1.11 14.76
C GLN A 153 8.00 -1.97 13.50
N ASN A 154 7.37 -3.16 13.53
CA ASN A 154 7.42 -4.12 12.44
C ASN A 154 6.32 -3.93 11.38
N TYR A 155 5.37 -3.02 11.60
CA TYR A 155 4.23 -2.72 10.70
C TYR A 155 3.46 -3.97 10.25
N GLY A 156 3.41 -5.00 11.12
CA GLY A 156 2.73 -6.25 10.84
C GLY A 156 3.47 -7.20 9.90
N TYR A 157 4.71 -6.92 9.53
CA TYR A 157 5.54 -7.87 8.79
C TYR A 157 6.07 -8.98 9.70
N GLY A 158 6.33 -10.17 9.10
CA GLY A 158 6.75 -11.38 9.81
C GLY A 158 8.20 -11.36 10.30
N THR A 159 8.58 -10.35 11.10
CA THR A 159 9.89 -10.32 11.76
C THR A 159 10.00 -11.43 12.82
N LYS A 160 11.21 -11.83 13.18
CA LYS A 160 11.45 -12.82 14.25
C LYS A 160 10.68 -12.47 15.54
N GLN A 161 10.67 -11.17 15.91
CA GLN A 161 9.95 -10.68 17.09
C GLN A 161 8.42 -10.87 16.94
N HIS A 162 7.85 -10.54 15.79
CA HIS A 162 6.42 -10.69 15.53
C HIS A 162 6.01 -12.17 15.54
N LEU A 163 6.80 -13.04 14.91
CA LEU A 163 6.53 -14.48 14.89
C LEU A 163 6.62 -15.12 16.29
N ARG A 164 7.57 -14.68 17.12
CA ARG A 164 7.64 -15.09 18.54
C ARG A 164 6.40 -14.65 19.32
N ALA A 165 5.95 -13.40 19.11
CA ALA A 165 4.72 -12.91 19.74
C ALA A 165 3.49 -13.72 19.31
N ILE A 166 3.37 -14.06 18.03
CA ILE A 166 2.28 -14.91 17.51
C ILE A 166 2.33 -16.31 18.13
N LYS A 167 3.53 -16.90 18.24
CA LYS A 167 3.68 -18.22 18.89
C LYS A 167 3.23 -18.21 20.36
N LYS A 168 3.53 -17.12 21.10
CA LYS A 168 3.21 -16.97 22.52
C LYS A 168 1.75 -16.60 22.77
N LEU A 169 1.17 -15.70 21.96
CA LEU A 169 -0.11 -15.02 22.24
C LEU A 169 -1.21 -15.43 21.26
N GLY A 170 -0.88 -16.21 20.22
CA GLY A 170 -1.80 -16.57 19.15
C GLY A 170 -2.00 -15.45 18.11
N VAL A 171 -2.98 -15.66 17.23
CA VAL A 171 -3.37 -14.69 16.21
C VAL A 171 -4.53 -13.84 16.68
N THR A 172 -4.61 -12.61 16.19
CA THR A 172 -5.75 -11.69 16.43
C THR A 172 -6.66 -11.64 15.19
N ILE A 173 -7.78 -10.94 15.29
CA ILE A 173 -8.69 -10.65 14.16
C ILE A 173 -8.03 -9.80 13.08
N HIS A 174 -6.89 -9.18 13.37
CA HIS A 174 -6.15 -8.35 12.43
C HIS A 174 -5.09 -9.13 11.64
N HIS A 175 -4.86 -10.41 11.97
CA HIS A 175 -3.94 -11.27 11.24
C HIS A 175 -4.62 -11.89 10.00
N ARG A 176 -3.83 -12.06 8.94
CA ARG A 176 -4.22 -12.75 7.69
C ARG A 176 -3.97 -14.24 7.86
N LYS A 177 -4.97 -14.98 8.31
CA LYS A 177 -4.83 -16.39 8.69
C LYS A 177 -4.42 -17.31 7.54
N THR A 178 -4.69 -16.94 6.30
CA THR A 178 -4.32 -17.69 5.09
C THR A 178 -2.85 -17.51 4.67
N PHE A 179 -2.12 -16.59 5.29
CA PHE A 179 -0.71 -16.33 4.95
C PHE A 179 0.24 -17.28 5.70
N SER A 180 1.30 -17.73 4.99
CA SER A 180 2.39 -18.45 5.66
C SER A 180 3.19 -17.47 6.56
N PRO A 181 3.59 -17.88 7.79
CA PRO A 181 3.43 -19.22 8.38
C PRO A 181 2.11 -19.44 9.15
N LEU A 182 1.18 -18.46 9.18
CA LEU A 182 -0.03 -18.50 10.02
C LEU A 182 -1.01 -19.62 9.62
N ASN A 183 -1.11 -19.91 8.32
CA ASN A 183 -1.93 -20.99 7.81
C ASN A 183 -1.50 -22.38 8.37
N LYS A 184 -0.20 -22.58 8.60
CA LYS A 184 0.34 -23.82 9.18
C LYS A 184 0.07 -23.94 10.68
N LEU A 185 0.04 -22.82 11.41
CA LEU A 185 -0.26 -22.79 12.84
C LEU A 185 -1.72 -23.12 13.17
N ASN A 186 -2.63 -22.89 12.22
CA ASN A 186 -4.06 -23.21 12.38
C ASN A 186 -4.39 -24.66 12.01
N SER A 187 -3.52 -25.37 11.29
CA SER A 187 -3.73 -26.75 10.87
C SER A 187 -3.25 -27.78 11.92
N SER A 188 -2.62 -27.31 12.99
CA SER A 188 -2.04 -28.14 14.06
C SER A 188 -2.91 -28.15 15.34
N LYS A 189 -4.15 -27.74 15.23
CA LYS A 189 -5.22 -27.85 16.23
C LYS A 189 -6.39 -28.60 15.62
#